data_ec5ccf731def4bc6cbaad8b71479c19b
#
_entry.id   ec5ccf731def4bc6cbaad8b71479c19b
#
_cell.length_a   1.000
_cell.length_b   1.000
_cell.length_c   1.000
_cell.angle_alpha   90.00
_cell.angle_beta   90.00
_cell.angle_gamma   90.00
#
_symmetry.space_group_name_H-M   'P 1'
#
loop_
_entity.id
_entity.type
_entity.pdbx_description
1 polymer ?
#
loop_
_entity_poly.entity_id
_entity_poly.type
_entity_poly.pdbx_seq_one_letter_code
_entity_poly.pdbx_strand_id
1 'polypeptide(L)'
;RVSIRLHERNQGKGAAIRTAAAVAAGDYLIMCDADLEYSPAQIPSLLTPVLTGDAEVVYGTRTFGSHNSYSYWYVLGNKAVTTFANVLFNCYITDLETCFKLIPAPLYRELRVKETGFGMEAEVTGKLLRRGIRPFEVPISYKARRREAGKKLTSRDGVEAMWILLRERFITRHG
;
A
#
# COMPACT_ATOMS: atom_id res chain seq x y z
N ARG A 1 -0.44 21.77 -9.13
CA ARG A 1 0.58 21.68 -10.21
C ARG A 1 0.92 20.22 -10.45
N VAL A 2 0.86 19.75 -11.70
CA VAL A 2 1.22 18.38 -12.09
C VAL A 2 2.69 18.36 -12.52
N SER A 3 3.45 17.36 -12.04
CA SER A 3 4.81 17.07 -12.48
C SER A 3 4.87 15.65 -13.02
N ILE A 4 5.48 15.47 -14.19
CA ILE A 4 5.64 14.16 -14.84
C ILE A 4 7.08 13.73 -14.70
N ARG A 5 7.31 12.45 -14.32
CA ARG A 5 8.62 11.81 -14.33
C ARG A 5 8.51 10.50 -15.09
N LEU A 6 9.27 10.36 -16.14
CA LEU A 6 9.28 9.18 -17.00
C LEU A 6 10.56 8.37 -16.75
N HIS A 7 10.43 7.06 -16.71
CA HIS A 7 11.55 6.13 -16.76
C HIS A 7 11.79 5.69 -18.22
N GLU A 8 13.04 5.55 -18.62
CA GLU A 8 13.42 5.08 -19.98
C GLU A 8 12.86 3.69 -20.28
N ARG A 9 12.68 2.87 -19.25
CA ARG A 9 12.09 1.53 -19.32
C ARG A 9 11.23 1.25 -18.10
N ASN A 10 10.33 0.30 -18.21
CA ASN A 10 9.51 -0.14 -17.07
C ASN A 10 10.42 -0.73 -15.97
N GLN A 11 10.39 -0.12 -14.79
CA GLN A 11 11.13 -0.54 -13.61
C GLN A 11 10.21 -1.04 -12.48
N GLY A 12 8.92 -1.12 -12.74
CA GLY A 12 7.89 -1.54 -11.78
C GLY A 12 7.28 -0.39 -10.98
N LYS A 13 6.15 -0.69 -10.34
CA LYS A 13 5.34 0.26 -9.56
C LYS A 13 6.13 0.90 -8.42
N GLY A 14 6.83 0.10 -7.62
CA GLY A 14 7.60 0.59 -6.48
C GLY A 14 8.71 1.56 -6.88
N ALA A 15 9.37 1.32 -8.04
CA ALA A 15 10.37 2.25 -8.57
C ALA A 15 9.73 3.59 -8.98
N ALA A 16 8.56 3.56 -9.63
CA ALA A 16 7.83 4.77 -10.01
C ALA A 16 7.42 5.60 -8.78
N ILE A 17 6.91 4.95 -7.74
CA ILE A 17 6.54 5.60 -6.49
C ILE A 17 7.75 6.21 -5.79
N ARG A 18 8.91 5.53 -5.74
CA ARG A 18 10.14 6.10 -5.18
C ARG A 18 10.58 7.36 -5.92
N THR A 19 10.55 7.34 -7.25
CA THR A 19 10.90 8.50 -8.07
C THR A 19 9.96 9.67 -7.79
N ALA A 20 8.66 9.42 -7.68
CA ALA A 20 7.68 10.46 -7.35
C ALA A 20 7.87 10.99 -5.92
N ALA A 21 8.09 10.12 -4.94
CA ALA A 21 8.30 10.48 -3.54
C ALA A 21 9.58 11.33 -3.31
N ALA A 22 10.62 11.11 -4.12
CA ALA A 22 11.86 11.87 -4.04
C ALA A 22 11.68 13.36 -4.41
N VAL A 23 10.71 13.68 -5.28
CA VAL A 23 10.45 15.04 -5.76
C VAL A 23 9.18 15.66 -5.20
N ALA A 24 8.40 14.90 -4.44
CA ALA A 24 7.18 15.40 -3.82
C ALA A 24 7.52 16.41 -2.71
N ALA A 25 6.81 17.55 -2.70
CA ALA A 25 7.03 18.65 -1.77
C ALA A 25 5.93 18.78 -0.70
N GLY A 26 4.90 17.93 -0.73
CA GLY A 26 3.82 17.92 0.27
C GLY A 26 4.26 17.27 1.58
N ASP A 27 3.52 17.55 2.65
CA ASP A 27 3.75 16.98 3.98
C ASP A 27 3.40 15.49 4.03
N TYR A 28 2.43 15.06 3.20
CA TYR A 28 1.96 13.70 3.07
C TYR A 28 2.10 13.19 1.64
N LEU A 29 2.33 11.89 1.52
CA LEU A 29 2.30 11.14 0.27
C LEU A 29 1.10 10.21 0.30
N ILE A 30 0.36 10.15 -0.80
CA ILE A 30 -0.63 9.10 -1.05
C ILE A 30 -0.31 8.41 -2.37
N MET A 31 -0.33 7.10 -2.34
CA MET A 31 -0.17 6.29 -3.53
C MET A 31 -1.53 6.12 -4.20
N CYS A 32 -1.60 6.37 -5.50
CA CYS A 32 -2.81 6.21 -6.29
C CYS A 32 -2.46 5.65 -7.66
N ASP A 33 -2.93 4.44 -7.95
CA ASP A 33 -2.76 3.83 -9.26
C ASP A 33 -3.67 4.51 -10.29
N ALA A 34 -3.15 4.74 -11.50
CA ALA A 34 -3.87 5.39 -12.58
C ALA A 34 -4.78 4.42 -13.36
N ASP A 35 -5.21 3.33 -12.73
CA ASP A 35 -5.96 2.24 -13.35
C ASP A 35 -7.47 2.35 -13.17
N LEU A 36 -7.93 3.43 -12.53
CA LEU A 36 -9.35 3.74 -12.27
C LEU A 36 -10.06 2.75 -11.33
N GLU A 37 -9.32 1.87 -10.65
CA GLU A 37 -9.90 0.99 -9.62
C GLU A 37 -10.21 1.76 -8.33
N TYR A 38 -9.43 2.82 -8.05
CA TYR A 38 -9.60 3.73 -6.93
C TYR A 38 -10.08 5.09 -7.40
N SER A 39 -10.91 5.75 -6.61
CA SER A 39 -11.39 7.11 -6.91
C SER A 39 -10.59 8.15 -6.13
N PRO A 40 -9.86 9.07 -6.80
CA PRO A 40 -9.18 10.17 -6.12
C PRO A 40 -10.09 11.06 -5.27
N ALA A 41 -11.39 11.08 -5.55
CA ALA A 41 -12.38 11.82 -4.77
C ALA A 41 -12.50 11.33 -3.31
N GLN A 42 -11.95 10.15 -3.00
CA GLN A 42 -11.93 9.60 -1.64
C GLN A 42 -10.69 9.99 -0.83
N ILE A 43 -9.70 10.63 -1.45
CA ILE A 43 -8.49 11.10 -0.75
C ILE A 43 -8.80 12.02 0.43
N PRO A 44 -9.76 12.97 0.35
CA PRO A 44 -10.10 13.81 1.50
C PRO A 44 -10.55 13.02 2.73
N SER A 45 -11.24 11.89 2.57
CA SER A 45 -11.68 11.06 3.71
C SER A 45 -10.50 10.39 4.43
N LEU A 46 -9.40 10.10 3.73
CA LEU A 46 -8.19 9.58 4.35
C LEU A 46 -7.41 10.66 5.12
N LEU A 47 -7.56 11.92 4.73
CA LEU A 47 -6.94 13.04 5.45
C LEU A 47 -7.65 13.38 6.76
N THR A 48 -8.93 13.08 6.88
CA THR A 48 -9.70 13.41 8.08
C THR A 48 -9.04 12.94 9.38
N PRO A 49 -8.66 11.65 9.55
CA PRO A 49 -8.01 11.20 10.79
C PRO A 49 -6.67 11.89 11.08
N VAL A 50 -5.97 12.33 10.04
CA VAL A 50 -4.72 13.10 10.21
C VAL A 50 -5.03 14.50 10.72
N LEU A 51 -6.02 15.17 10.14
CA LEU A 51 -6.39 16.54 10.50
C LEU A 51 -7.01 16.63 11.89
N THR A 52 -7.68 15.58 12.36
CA THR A 52 -8.22 15.48 13.72
C THR A 52 -7.19 15.04 14.75
N GLY A 53 -6.00 14.61 14.30
CA GLY A 53 -4.94 14.12 15.19
C GLY A 53 -5.11 12.68 15.66
N ASP A 54 -6.05 11.93 15.07
CA ASP A 54 -6.34 10.53 15.44
C ASP A 54 -5.31 9.55 14.86
N ALA A 55 -4.63 9.94 13.76
CA ALA A 55 -3.70 9.06 13.08
C ALA A 55 -2.57 9.81 12.37
N GLU A 56 -1.38 9.20 12.33
CA GLU A 56 -0.25 9.65 11.53
C GLU A 56 -0.22 8.96 10.15
N VAL A 57 -0.59 7.68 10.09
CA VAL A 57 -0.61 6.87 8.86
C VAL A 57 -2.01 6.32 8.64
N VAL A 58 -2.55 6.48 7.44
CA VAL A 58 -3.91 6.05 7.10
C VAL A 58 -3.91 5.16 5.87
N TYR A 59 -4.61 4.03 5.96
CA TYR A 59 -4.85 3.11 4.85
C TYR A 59 -6.30 3.16 4.41
N GLY A 60 -6.54 3.17 3.11
CA GLY A 60 -7.87 2.98 2.56
C GLY A 60 -8.19 1.50 2.45
N THR A 61 -9.05 0.96 3.30
CA THR A 61 -9.44 -0.45 3.24
C THR A 61 -10.59 -0.71 2.28
N ARG A 62 -10.45 -1.73 1.41
CA ARG A 62 -11.50 -2.21 0.50
C ARG A 62 -12.49 -3.15 1.18
N THR A 63 -12.17 -3.64 2.37
CA THR A 63 -12.93 -4.69 3.06
C THR A 63 -14.33 -4.25 3.42
N PHE A 64 -14.51 -3.00 3.83
CA PHE A 64 -15.78 -2.45 4.32
C PHE A 64 -16.39 -1.39 3.39
N GLY A 65 -15.76 -1.13 2.25
CA GLY A 65 -16.24 -0.15 1.29
C GLY A 65 -17.17 -0.74 0.24
N SER A 66 -17.82 0.14 -0.54
CA SER A 66 -18.62 -0.29 -1.70
C SER A 66 -17.71 -0.84 -2.79
N HIS A 67 -18.08 -1.99 -3.35
CA HIS A 67 -17.33 -2.63 -4.43
C HIS A 67 -18.25 -3.40 -5.38
N ASN A 68 -17.81 -3.56 -6.62
CA ASN A 68 -18.40 -4.52 -7.53
C ASN A 68 -17.86 -5.94 -7.24
N SER A 69 -18.63 -6.96 -7.57
CA SER A 69 -18.18 -8.35 -7.43
C SER A 69 -16.90 -8.60 -8.23
N TYR A 70 -15.92 -9.23 -7.61
CA TYR A 70 -14.65 -9.61 -8.23
C TYR A 70 -14.18 -10.99 -7.74
N SER A 71 -13.05 -11.48 -8.23
CA SER A 71 -12.60 -12.84 -7.96
C SER A 71 -12.41 -13.13 -6.48
N TYR A 72 -13.10 -14.16 -6.00
CA TYR A 72 -12.96 -14.66 -4.64
C TYR A 72 -11.51 -15.08 -4.30
N TRP A 73 -10.80 -15.66 -5.25
CA TRP A 73 -9.42 -16.09 -5.07
C TRP A 73 -8.46 -14.92 -4.81
N TYR A 74 -8.69 -13.75 -5.42
CA TYR A 74 -7.92 -12.55 -5.10
C TYR A 74 -8.22 -12.02 -3.70
N VAL A 75 -9.49 -12.07 -3.29
CA VAL A 75 -9.87 -11.70 -1.92
C VAL A 75 -9.20 -12.63 -0.91
N LEU A 76 -9.24 -13.95 -1.17
CA LEU A 76 -8.63 -14.95 -0.30
C LEU A 76 -7.10 -14.78 -0.23
N GLY A 77 -6.44 -14.52 -1.36
CA GLY A 77 -5.00 -14.24 -1.41
C GLY A 77 -4.63 -13.00 -0.57
N ASN A 78 -5.34 -11.89 -0.75
CA ASN A 78 -5.11 -10.68 0.06
C ASN A 78 -5.37 -10.94 1.55
N LYS A 79 -6.44 -11.66 1.90
CA LYS A 79 -6.72 -12.03 3.29
C LYS A 79 -5.63 -12.91 3.89
N ALA A 80 -5.07 -13.85 3.13
CA ALA A 80 -3.98 -14.71 3.59
C ALA A 80 -2.73 -13.89 3.93
N VAL A 81 -2.29 -13.00 3.02
CA VAL A 81 -1.14 -12.12 3.25
C VAL A 81 -1.38 -11.16 4.40
N THR A 82 -2.58 -10.56 4.46
CA THR A 82 -2.96 -9.65 5.55
C THR A 82 -3.00 -10.35 6.90
N THR A 83 -3.59 -11.55 6.98
CA THR A 83 -3.63 -12.35 8.21
C THR A 83 -2.23 -12.75 8.65
N PHE A 84 -1.37 -13.13 7.69
CA PHE A 84 0.02 -13.45 7.98
C PHE A 84 0.75 -12.27 8.60
N ALA A 85 0.59 -11.05 8.06
CA ALA A 85 1.15 -9.83 8.65
C ALA A 85 0.61 -9.57 10.06
N ASN A 86 -0.72 -9.72 10.25
CA ASN A 86 -1.37 -9.52 11.55
C ASN A 86 -0.79 -10.42 12.64
N VAL A 87 -0.60 -11.70 12.33
CA VAL A 87 0.02 -12.66 13.27
C VAL A 87 1.48 -12.32 13.51
N LEU A 88 2.24 -12.03 12.44
CA LEU A 88 3.68 -11.79 12.51
C LEU A 88 4.05 -10.53 13.31
N PHE A 89 3.24 -9.48 13.22
CA PHE A 89 3.49 -8.20 13.87
C PHE A 89 2.59 -7.91 15.07
N ASN A 90 1.72 -8.87 15.43
CA ASN A 90 0.71 -8.69 16.49
C ASN A 90 -0.08 -7.38 16.32
N CYS A 91 -0.72 -7.23 15.18
CA CYS A 91 -1.54 -6.07 14.84
C CYS A 91 -2.85 -6.54 14.19
N TYR A 92 -3.77 -5.61 13.96
CA TYR A 92 -4.97 -5.88 13.19
C TYR A 92 -5.15 -4.80 12.12
N ILE A 93 -4.91 -5.20 10.87
CA ILE A 93 -5.29 -4.46 9.67
C ILE A 93 -6.14 -5.38 8.79
N THR A 94 -6.97 -4.82 7.93
CA THR A 94 -7.92 -5.59 7.12
C THR A 94 -7.55 -5.70 5.65
N ASP A 95 -6.65 -4.82 5.16
CA ASP A 95 -6.24 -4.76 3.76
C ASP A 95 -4.80 -4.28 3.60
N LEU A 96 -3.85 -5.23 3.63
CA LEU A 96 -2.42 -4.93 3.45
C LEU A 96 -2.10 -4.45 2.03
N GLU A 97 -2.74 -5.04 1.02
CA GLU A 97 -2.46 -4.84 -0.40
C GLU A 97 -3.15 -3.59 -0.99
N THR A 98 -3.79 -2.77 -0.15
CA THR A 98 -4.40 -1.52 -0.63
C THR A 98 -3.36 -0.58 -1.23
N CYS A 99 -3.69 0.06 -2.34
CA CYS A 99 -2.86 1.11 -2.93
C CYS A 99 -2.94 2.41 -2.11
N PHE A 100 -4.13 2.77 -1.59
CA PHE A 100 -4.32 3.99 -0.82
C PHE A 100 -3.64 3.93 0.54
N LYS A 101 -2.36 4.32 0.56
CA LYS A 101 -1.56 4.49 1.77
C LYS A 101 -1.17 5.95 1.89
N LEU A 102 -1.74 6.66 2.86
CA LEU A 102 -1.42 8.03 3.21
C LEU A 102 -0.35 8.01 4.31
N ILE A 103 0.83 8.52 4.01
CA ILE A 103 2.00 8.44 4.89
C ILE A 103 2.70 9.79 4.90
N PRO A 104 3.19 10.30 6.06
CA PRO A 104 4.04 11.49 6.10
C PRO A 104 5.22 11.36 5.13
N ALA A 105 5.47 12.40 4.34
CA ALA A 105 6.52 12.36 3.33
C ALA A 105 7.93 12.11 3.91
N PRO A 106 8.32 12.69 5.05
CA PRO A 106 9.57 12.36 5.71
C PRO A 106 9.64 10.89 6.12
N LEU A 107 8.60 10.38 6.78
CA LEU A 107 8.52 8.98 7.22
C LEU A 107 8.67 8.02 6.04
N TYR A 108 7.94 8.25 4.93
CA TYR A 108 8.06 7.40 3.75
C TYR A 108 9.50 7.35 3.20
N ARG A 109 10.20 8.50 3.16
CA ARG A 109 11.60 8.55 2.71
C ARG A 109 12.53 7.78 3.66
N GLU A 110 12.30 7.88 4.96
CA GLU A 110 13.05 7.13 5.98
C GLU A 110 12.83 5.62 5.90
N LEU A 111 11.69 5.16 5.41
CA LEU A 111 11.46 3.72 5.20
C LEU A 111 12.44 3.12 4.20
N ARG A 112 13.04 3.93 3.30
CA ARG A 112 14.02 3.46 2.28
C ARG A 112 13.52 2.20 1.56
N VAL A 113 12.31 2.28 1.03
CA VAL A 113 11.65 1.17 0.33
C VAL A 113 12.51 0.73 -0.85
N LYS A 114 12.78 -0.57 -0.97
CA LYS A 114 13.67 -1.15 -1.99
C LYS A 114 12.91 -1.90 -3.08
N GLU A 115 11.78 -2.51 -2.72
CA GLU A 115 10.97 -3.28 -3.66
C GLU A 115 10.53 -2.42 -4.85
N THR A 116 10.66 -2.98 -6.04
CA THR A 116 10.32 -2.28 -7.29
C THR A 116 8.98 -2.70 -7.86
N GLY A 117 8.51 -3.91 -7.50
CA GLY A 117 7.27 -4.51 -7.96
C GLY A 117 6.10 -4.37 -6.96
N PHE A 118 5.24 -5.38 -6.97
CA PHE A 118 4.07 -5.47 -6.10
C PHE A 118 4.41 -5.79 -4.63
N GLY A 119 5.62 -6.26 -4.33
CA GLY A 119 6.09 -6.43 -2.95
C GLY A 119 6.26 -5.13 -2.16
N MET A 120 6.15 -3.98 -2.81
CA MET A 120 6.30 -2.67 -2.19
C MET A 120 5.26 -2.43 -1.09
N GLU A 121 4.01 -2.82 -1.28
CA GLU A 121 2.95 -2.68 -0.28
C GLU A 121 3.28 -3.48 0.99
N ALA A 122 3.80 -4.69 0.83
CA ALA A 122 4.23 -5.54 1.94
C ALA A 122 5.47 -4.96 2.64
N GLU A 123 6.45 -4.45 1.89
CA GLU A 123 7.64 -3.82 2.46
C GLU A 123 7.30 -2.57 3.28
N VAL A 124 6.49 -1.66 2.72
CA VAL A 124 6.04 -0.46 3.40
C VAL A 124 5.33 -0.82 4.71
N THR A 125 4.36 -1.74 4.63
CA THR A 125 3.58 -2.16 5.80
C THR A 125 4.47 -2.84 6.84
N GLY A 126 5.34 -3.76 6.44
CA GLY A 126 6.27 -4.45 7.34
C GLY A 126 7.20 -3.48 8.08
N LYS A 127 7.73 -2.47 7.38
CA LYS A 127 8.60 -1.45 7.97
C LYS A 127 7.87 -0.51 8.94
N LEU A 128 6.63 -0.14 8.63
CA LEU A 128 5.79 0.65 9.54
C LEU A 128 5.47 -0.14 10.82
N LEU A 129 4.95 -1.35 10.66
CA LEU A 129 4.56 -2.21 11.79
C LEU A 129 5.76 -2.56 12.69
N ARG A 130 6.93 -2.77 12.12
CA ARG A 130 8.16 -3.00 12.87
C ARG A 130 8.57 -1.81 13.72
N ARG A 131 8.30 -0.58 13.25
CA ARG A 131 8.52 0.67 14.01
C ARG A 131 7.43 0.93 15.07
N GLY A 132 6.45 0.02 15.21
CA GLY A 132 5.31 0.20 16.09
C GLY A 132 4.22 1.12 15.54
N ILE A 133 4.37 1.60 14.30
CA ILE A 133 3.39 2.46 13.64
C ILE A 133 2.26 1.60 13.08
N ARG A 134 1.06 1.79 13.62
CA ARG A 134 -0.15 1.05 13.22
C ARG A 134 -1.03 1.94 12.36
N PRO A 135 -1.27 1.59 11.08
CA PRO A 135 -2.13 2.38 10.22
C PRO A 135 -3.58 2.43 10.74
N PHE A 136 -4.18 3.60 10.64
CA PHE A 136 -5.63 3.77 10.80
C PHE A 136 -6.31 3.37 9.50
N GLU A 137 -7.41 2.64 9.53
CA GLU A 137 -8.09 2.22 8.32
C GLU A 137 -9.39 3.00 8.09
N VAL A 138 -9.53 3.52 6.86
CA VAL A 138 -10.74 4.21 6.39
C VAL A 138 -11.37 3.40 5.26
N PRO A 139 -12.65 3.04 5.32
CA PRO A 139 -13.32 2.34 4.23
C PRO A 139 -13.31 3.16 2.93
N ILE A 140 -12.96 2.53 1.82
CA ILE A 140 -12.96 3.14 0.49
C ILE A 140 -13.74 2.29 -0.51
N SER A 141 -14.31 2.93 -1.54
CA SER A 141 -14.94 2.23 -2.65
C SER A 141 -13.89 1.70 -3.61
N TYR A 142 -14.14 0.52 -4.18
CA TYR A 142 -13.24 -0.16 -5.08
C TYR A 142 -13.97 -0.70 -6.31
N LYS A 143 -13.47 -0.37 -7.50
CA LYS A 143 -14.01 -0.88 -8.78
C LYS A 143 -13.00 -1.83 -9.41
N ALA A 144 -13.10 -3.12 -9.07
CA ALA A 144 -12.21 -4.12 -9.64
C ALA A 144 -12.37 -4.22 -11.16
N ARG A 145 -11.25 -4.19 -11.87
CA ARG A 145 -11.21 -4.46 -13.32
C ARG A 145 -11.49 -5.94 -13.60
N ARG A 146 -12.10 -6.21 -14.76
CA ARG A 146 -12.24 -7.58 -15.27
C ARG A 146 -10.86 -8.16 -15.61
N ARG A 147 -10.73 -9.49 -15.53
CA ARG A 147 -9.46 -10.19 -15.78
C ARG A 147 -8.90 -9.92 -17.19
N GLU A 148 -9.77 -9.72 -18.17
CA GLU A 148 -9.45 -9.37 -19.55
C GLU A 148 -8.75 -8.02 -19.69
N ALA A 149 -8.88 -7.14 -18.71
CA ALA A 149 -8.25 -5.80 -18.68
C ALA A 149 -6.81 -5.80 -18.08
N GLY A 150 -6.15 -6.98 -17.99
CA GLY A 150 -4.71 -7.06 -17.71
C GLY A 150 -4.31 -7.09 -16.23
N LYS A 151 -5.15 -7.64 -15.34
CA LYS A 151 -4.75 -7.87 -13.94
C LYS A 151 -3.61 -8.89 -13.88
N LYS A 152 -2.44 -8.47 -13.37
CA LYS A 152 -1.18 -9.23 -13.42
C LYS A 152 -0.80 -9.96 -12.12
N LEU A 153 -1.57 -9.79 -11.03
CA LEU A 153 -1.26 -10.43 -9.74
C LEU A 153 -1.42 -11.96 -9.83
N THR A 154 -0.40 -12.67 -9.33
CA THR A 154 -0.32 -14.13 -9.31
C THR A 154 -0.17 -14.64 -7.88
N SER A 155 -0.34 -15.96 -7.66
CA SER A 155 -0.05 -16.58 -6.36
C SER A 155 1.40 -16.42 -5.91
N ARG A 156 2.34 -16.27 -6.85
CA ARG A 156 3.76 -16.02 -6.55
C ARG A 156 3.95 -14.66 -5.87
N ASP A 157 3.21 -13.63 -6.26
CA ASP A 157 3.28 -12.31 -5.63
C ASP A 157 2.86 -12.37 -4.16
N GLY A 158 1.86 -13.20 -3.84
CA GLY A 158 1.45 -13.43 -2.45
C GLY A 158 2.52 -14.11 -1.60
N VAL A 159 3.21 -15.13 -2.15
CA VAL A 159 4.35 -15.79 -1.47
C VAL A 159 5.51 -14.83 -1.29
N GLU A 160 5.81 -14.02 -2.31
CA GLU A 160 6.83 -12.98 -2.25
C GLU A 160 6.51 -11.94 -1.17
N ALA A 161 5.26 -11.48 -1.09
CA ALA A 161 4.82 -10.55 -0.05
C ALA A 161 5.02 -11.13 1.36
N MET A 162 4.67 -12.41 1.60
CA MET A 162 4.90 -13.06 2.89
C MET A 162 6.41 -13.18 3.21
N TRP A 163 7.24 -13.49 2.23
CA TRP A 163 8.70 -13.52 2.40
C TRP A 163 9.26 -12.14 2.75
N ILE A 164 8.78 -11.08 2.09
CA ILE A 164 9.17 -9.70 2.39
C ILE A 164 8.80 -9.34 3.84
N LEU A 165 7.59 -9.69 4.30
CA LEU A 165 7.16 -9.46 5.68
C LEU A 165 8.06 -10.17 6.69
N LEU A 166 8.44 -11.44 6.44
CA LEU A 166 9.41 -12.17 7.27
C LEU A 166 10.76 -11.48 7.31
N ARG A 167 11.26 -11.08 6.14
CA ARG A 167 12.52 -10.35 6.02
C ARG A 167 12.50 -9.05 6.83
N GLU A 168 11.44 -8.27 6.70
CA GLU A 168 11.30 -7.02 7.45
C GLU A 168 11.16 -7.26 8.96
N ARG A 169 10.56 -8.35 9.39
CA ARG A 169 10.42 -8.67 10.81
C ARG A 169 11.74 -9.10 11.45
N PHE A 170 12.54 -9.95 10.78
CA PHE A 170 13.63 -10.66 11.42
C PHE A 170 15.03 -10.35 10.86
N ILE A 171 15.13 -9.99 9.57
CA ILE A 171 16.43 -9.93 8.88
C ILE A 171 16.92 -8.49 8.73
N THR A 172 16.05 -7.53 8.43
CA THR A 172 16.44 -6.15 8.18
C THR A 172 16.93 -5.50 9.48
N ARG A 173 18.23 -5.27 9.62
CA ARG A 173 18.80 -4.50 10.74
C ARG A 173 18.56 -3.01 10.49
N HIS A 174 18.28 -2.25 11.55
CA HIS A 174 18.32 -0.81 11.50
C HIS A 174 19.78 -0.37 11.26
N GLY A 175 20.01 0.29 10.12
CA GLY A 175 21.15 1.13 9.89
C GLY A 175 20.76 2.57 10.17
#